data_f1049996c32def6793c2095482369adb
#
_entry.id   f1049996c32def6793c2095482369adb
#
_cell.length_a   1.000
_cell.length_b   1.000
_cell.length_c   1.000
_cell.angle_alpha   90.00
_cell.angle_beta   90.00
_cell.angle_gamma   90.00
#
_symmetry.space_group_name_H-M   'P 1'
#
loop_
_entity.id
_entity.type
_entity.pdbx_description
1 polymer ?
#
loop_
_entity_poly.entity_id
_entity_poly.type
_entity_poly.pdbx_seq_one_letter_code
_entity_poly.pdbx_strand_id
1 'polypeptide(L)'
;MSANGNGHSKQPSTSQQMEHPMSKKERAAQYALAQDAMTHDWATNSRWKGVERPYTAEDVLRLRGSIHIEHTLARMGAERLWDLLQTDPYINALGAMTGNQAVQQVQAGLKAIYVSGWQVAADANNAGTMYPDQSLYPADSVPNLCRRINNALQRADQVHHAEGKVAPGETWFAPLVADAEAGFGGTLNAFELMKGMIEAGAACVHFEDQLSSAKKCGHLGGKVLVSTTEAVQKLVAARLAADVMGVPTLIMARTDADSANLLTSDIDERDREFCTGERTSEGFFRIRGGIDSAIARGLAYAPFADLIWCETSHPDLDEARRFAEAIHAQFPGKALAYNCSPSFNWRKNLDEQTIARFQPELARMGYKFQFVTLAGFHALNLSMFELARGYKLAGMTAYSRLQEKEFSRETQYGYEAVKHQRFVGTGYFDQVQQVITGGLASTMALAGSTETEQFMEKKALTRPERGPDAACQPILGDCPHTPVKIDIGPEEMLLPSGD
;
A
#
# COMPACT_ATOMS: atom_id res chain seq x y z
N MET A 1 -47.88 48.95 -46.95
CA MET A 1 -48.03 49.49 -45.60
C MET A 1 -47.66 48.43 -44.61
N SER A 2 -46.85 48.79 -43.64
CA SER A 2 -46.39 48.09 -42.44
C SER A 2 -45.11 47.26 -42.57
N ALA A 3 -44.06 47.89 -42.10
CA ALA A 3 -42.75 47.33 -41.78
C ALA A 3 -42.82 46.53 -40.52
N ASN A 4 -42.11 45.38 -40.49
CA ASN A 4 -41.77 44.69 -39.24
C ASN A 4 -40.24 44.62 -39.16
N GLY A 5 -39.71 45.35 -38.16
CA GLY A 5 -38.31 45.37 -37.81
C GLY A 5 -37.94 44.13 -36.97
N ASN A 6 -36.94 43.37 -37.45
CA ASN A 6 -36.26 42.34 -36.69
C ASN A 6 -35.14 42.98 -35.88
N GLY A 7 -35.32 43.08 -34.56
CA GLY A 7 -34.29 43.43 -33.61
C GLY A 7 -33.40 42.25 -33.32
N HIS A 8 -32.20 42.18 -33.95
CA HIS A 8 -31.13 41.27 -33.56
C HIS A 8 -30.47 41.84 -32.30
N SER A 9 -30.73 41.23 -31.16
CA SER A 9 -29.92 41.42 -29.95
C SER A 9 -28.56 40.80 -30.15
N LYS A 10 -27.53 41.63 -30.30
CA LYS A 10 -26.14 41.20 -30.27
C LYS A 10 -25.82 40.73 -28.82
N GLN A 11 -25.60 39.44 -28.63
CA GLN A 11 -24.93 38.93 -27.43
C GLN A 11 -23.49 39.48 -27.41
N PRO A 12 -22.94 39.87 -26.25
CA PRO A 12 -21.56 40.29 -26.14
C PRO A 12 -20.66 39.08 -26.40
N SER A 13 -19.78 39.18 -27.36
CA SER A 13 -18.71 38.26 -27.59
C SER A 13 -17.78 38.25 -26.37
N THR A 14 -17.75 37.18 -25.64
CA THR A 14 -16.69 36.89 -24.67
C THR A 14 -15.40 36.76 -25.44
N SER A 15 -14.61 37.87 -25.50
CA SER A 15 -13.22 37.83 -25.95
C SER A 15 -12.47 36.90 -24.99
N GLN A 16 -12.14 35.71 -25.48
CA GLN A 16 -11.08 34.89 -24.87
C GLN A 16 -9.83 35.78 -24.83
N GLN A 17 -9.46 36.22 -23.63
CA GLN A 17 -8.13 36.78 -23.39
C GLN A 17 -7.18 35.64 -23.66
N MET A 18 -6.52 35.67 -24.82
CA MET A 18 -5.32 34.88 -25.10
C MET A 18 -4.28 35.34 -24.06
N GLU A 19 -3.97 34.49 -23.07
CA GLU A 19 -2.89 34.74 -22.15
C GLU A 19 -1.62 35.01 -22.98
N HIS A 20 -1.09 36.22 -22.88
CA HIS A 20 0.17 36.58 -23.52
C HIS A 20 1.28 35.69 -22.89
N PRO A 21 2.16 35.11 -23.69
CA PRO A 21 3.26 34.33 -23.16
C PRO A 21 4.10 35.19 -22.21
N MET A 22 4.26 34.72 -20.98
CA MET A 22 5.04 35.42 -19.95
C MET A 22 6.39 35.85 -20.46
N SER A 23 6.80 37.08 -20.17
CA SER A 23 8.13 37.60 -20.46
C SER A 23 9.21 36.82 -19.71
N LYS A 24 10.47 36.89 -20.16
CA LYS A 24 11.61 36.30 -19.45
C LYS A 24 11.73 36.80 -18.00
N LYS A 25 11.40 38.10 -17.77
CA LYS A 25 11.46 38.72 -16.44
C LYS A 25 10.37 38.18 -15.51
N GLU A 26 9.14 38.01 -16.01
CA GLU A 26 8.03 37.44 -15.24
C GLU A 26 8.29 35.98 -14.89
N ARG A 27 8.81 35.16 -15.83
CA ARG A 27 9.22 33.77 -15.56
C ARG A 27 10.31 33.69 -14.50
N ALA A 28 11.33 34.57 -14.57
CA ALA A 28 12.40 34.59 -13.57
C ALA A 28 11.87 34.99 -12.18
N ALA A 29 10.95 35.94 -12.11
CA ALA A 29 10.33 36.34 -10.84
C ALA A 29 9.45 35.21 -10.25
N GLN A 30 8.66 34.53 -11.08
CA GLN A 30 7.85 33.38 -10.66
C GLN A 30 8.73 32.23 -10.16
N TYR A 31 9.84 31.97 -10.83
CA TYR A 31 10.82 30.94 -10.44
C TYR A 31 11.44 31.26 -9.07
N ALA A 32 11.86 32.52 -8.84
CA ALA A 32 12.41 32.95 -7.55
C ALA A 32 11.38 32.83 -6.42
N LEU A 33 10.14 33.22 -6.66
CA LEU A 33 9.05 33.06 -5.69
C LEU A 33 8.79 31.58 -5.33
N ALA A 34 8.81 30.70 -6.31
CA ALA A 34 8.64 29.27 -6.09
C ALA A 34 9.81 28.67 -5.31
N GLN A 35 11.04 29.12 -5.58
CA GLN A 35 12.24 28.72 -4.85
C GLN A 35 12.19 29.16 -3.39
N ASP A 36 11.82 30.40 -3.13
CA ASP A 36 11.71 30.95 -1.78
C ASP A 36 10.60 30.22 -1.00
N ALA A 37 9.45 30.00 -1.62
CA ALA A 37 8.34 29.28 -1.00
C ALA A 37 8.72 27.83 -0.62
N MET A 38 9.41 27.11 -1.50
CA MET A 38 9.87 25.74 -1.24
C MET A 38 10.95 25.71 -0.14
N THR A 39 11.89 26.63 -0.17
CA THR A 39 12.95 26.74 0.86
C THR A 39 12.33 27.05 2.23
N HIS A 40 11.36 27.97 2.25
CA HIS A 40 10.63 28.32 3.47
C HIS A 40 9.83 27.13 4.02
N ASP A 41 9.08 26.40 3.17
CA ASP A 41 8.33 25.21 3.56
C ASP A 41 9.26 24.16 4.18
N TRP A 42 10.38 23.84 3.54
CA TRP A 42 11.33 22.87 4.09
C TRP A 42 11.91 23.27 5.44
N ALA A 43 12.11 24.58 5.68
CA ALA A 43 12.68 25.09 6.90
C ALA A 43 11.67 25.19 8.06
N THR A 44 10.37 25.42 7.77
CA THR A 44 9.37 25.80 8.78
C THR A 44 8.28 24.77 8.99
N ASN A 45 7.98 23.95 7.98
CA ASN A 45 6.93 22.95 8.08
C ASN A 45 7.41 21.74 8.89
N SER A 46 6.68 21.41 9.95
CA SER A 46 6.97 20.28 10.84
C SER A 46 7.04 18.93 10.13
N ARG A 47 6.38 18.82 8.96
CA ARG A 47 6.44 17.62 8.09
C ARG A 47 7.88 17.25 7.72
N TRP A 48 8.75 18.26 7.56
CA TRP A 48 10.13 18.07 7.10
C TRP A 48 11.16 18.03 8.23
N LYS A 49 10.71 18.07 9.48
CA LYS A 49 11.61 18.02 10.62
C LYS A 49 12.42 16.72 10.63
N GLY A 50 13.75 16.85 10.59
CA GLY A 50 14.67 15.71 10.57
C GLY A 50 14.76 14.98 9.22
N VAL A 51 14.32 15.63 8.13
CA VAL A 51 14.53 15.16 6.74
C VAL A 51 15.65 16.00 6.12
N GLU A 52 16.73 15.33 5.70
CA GLU A 52 17.87 15.97 5.04
C GLU A 52 17.74 15.89 3.50
N ARG A 53 18.21 16.96 2.84
CA ARG A 53 18.28 17.06 1.37
C ARG A 53 19.67 17.56 0.99
N PRO A 54 20.51 16.75 0.33
CA PRO A 54 21.82 17.18 -0.16
C PRO A 54 21.74 18.00 -1.47
N TYR A 55 20.59 18.60 -1.74
CA TYR A 55 20.29 19.44 -2.90
C TYR A 55 19.41 20.62 -2.49
N THR A 56 19.29 21.61 -3.37
CA THR A 56 18.58 22.86 -3.13
C THR A 56 17.19 22.89 -3.80
N ALA A 57 16.33 23.83 -3.38
CA ALA A 57 15.06 24.10 -4.06
C ALA A 57 15.27 24.53 -5.53
N GLU A 58 16.38 25.22 -5.82
CA GLU A 58 16.78 25.57 -7.20
C GLU A 58 17.01 24.32 -8.05
N ASP A 59 17.70 23.30 -7.52
CA ASP A 59 17.93 22.05 -8.23
C ASP A 59 16.61 21.34 -8.55
N VAL A 60 15.69 21.30 -7.59
CA VAL A 60 14.36 20.70 -7.78
C VAL A 60 13.58 21.41 -8.88
N LEU A 61 13.49 22.74 -8.83
CA LEU A 61 12.75 23.52 -9.81
C LEU A 61 13.37 23.41 -11.23
N ARG A 62 14.69 23.36 -11.30
CA ARG A 62 15.41 23.15 -12.57
C ARG A 62 15.07 21.78 -13.20
N LEU A 63 14.93 20.73 -12.37
CA LEU A 63 14.64 19.37 -12.81
C LEU A 63 13.14 19.10 -13.02
N ARG A 64 12.25 19.88 -12.43
CA ARG A 64 10.80 19.76 -12.54
C ARG A 64 10.27 20.01 -13.97
N GLY A 65 10.93 20.85 -14.74
CA GLY A 65 10.45 21.33 -16.04
C GLY A 65 9.50 22.52 -15.91
N SER A 66 8.74 22.78 -16.97
CA SER A 66 7.93 24.01 -17.10
C SER A 66 6.46 23.85 -16.69
N ILE A 67 6.00 22.63 -16.50
CA ILE A 67 4.60 22.32 -16.17
C ILE A 67 4.55 21.57 -14.86
N HIS A 68 3.66 22.02 -13.98
CA HIS A 68 3.32 21.28 -12.77
C HIS A 68 2.10 20.39 -13.04
N ILE A 69 2.27 19.08 -12.86
CA ILE A 69 1.20 18.08 -12.98
C ILE A 69 0.68 17.75 -11.58
N GLU A 70 -0.64 17.85 -11.39
CA GLU A 70 -1.26 17.51 -10.12
C GLU A 70 -1.46 15.99 -9.99
N HIS A 71 -0.91 15.43 -8.91
CA HIS A 71 -1.06 14.01 -8.56
C HIS A 71 -1.97 13.90 -7.32
N THR A 72 -3.26 14.19 -7.51
CA THR A 72 -4.24 14.35 -6.42
C THR A 72 -4.28 13.16 -5.47
N LEU A 73 -4.37 11.92 -5.98
CA LEU A 73 -4.46 10.73 -5.13
C LEU A 73 -3.19 10.50 -4.30
N ALA A 74 -2.01 10.70 -4.91
CA ALA A 74 -0.73 10.56 -4.21
C ALA A 74 -0.59 11.61 -3.09
N ARG A 75 -0.96 12.87 -3.38
CA ARG A 75 -0.93 13.96 -2.39
C ARG A 75 -1.87 13.68 -1.23
N MET A 76 -3.15 13.44 -1.51
CA MET A 76 -4.16 13.14 -0.49
C MET A 76 -3.75 11.94 0.35
N GLY A 77 -3.26 10.88 -0.29
CA GLY A 77 -2.79 9.68 0.40
C GLY A 77 -1.59 9.95 1.29
N ALA A 78 -0.59 10.71 0.81
CA ALA A 78 0.60 11.05 1.57
C ALA A 78 0.28 11.92 2.79
N GLU A 79 -0.53 12.97 2.62
CA GLU A 79 -0.98 13.85 3.70
C GLU A 79 -1.77 13.04 4.74
N ARG A 80 -2.74 12.24 4.30
CA ARG A 80 -3.52 11.38 5.19
C ARG A 80 -2.67 10.37 5.94
N LEU A 81 -1.72 9.71 5.28
CA LEU A 81 -0.83 8.76 5.95
C LEU A 81 0.02 9.45 7.00
N TRP A 82 0.56 10.64 6.68
CA TRP A 82 1.30 11.43 7.64
C TRP A 82 0.47 11.77 8.88
N ASP A 83 -0.76 12.24 8.69
CA ASP A 83 -1.67 12.57 9.79
C ASP A 83 -1.99 11.33 10.66
N LEU A 84 -2.26 10.19 10.03
CA LEU A 84 -2.50 8.93 10.73
C LEU A 84 -1.30 8.48 11.56
N LEU A 85 -0.06 8.65 11.05
CA LEU A 85 1.16 8.34 11.79
C LEU A 85 1.33 9.22 13.04
N GLN A 86 0.78 10.45 13.03
CA GLN A 86 0.84 11.36 14.18
C GLN A 86 -0.29 11.14 15.18
N THR A 87 -1.50 10.81 14.70
CA THR A 87 -2.71 10.79 15.50
C THR A 87 -3.09 9.40 16.02
N ASP A 88 -2.88 8.36 15.23
CA ASP A 88 -3.24 7.00 15.63
C ASP A 88 -2.15 6.36 16.51
N PRO A 89 -2.51 5.47 17.42
CA PRO A 89 -1.52 4.68 18.16
C PRO A 89 -0.58 3.91 17.22
N TYR A 90 -1.16 3.26 16.23
CA TYR A 90 -0.49 2.61 15.11
C TYR A 90 -1.50 2.36 13.97
N ILE A 91 -0.99 2.11 12.77
CA ILE A 91 -1.77 1.82 11.57
C ILE A 91 -1.57 0.36 11.21
N ASN A 92 -2.68 -0.38 11.09
CA ASN A 92 -2.67 -1.75 10.57
C ASN A 92 -2.88 -1.73 9.06
N ALA A 93 -2.10 -2.52 8.33
CA ALA A 93 -2.29 -2.71 6.89
C ALA A 93 -2.14 -4.19 6.50
N LEU A 94 -2.87 -4.58 5.47
CA LEU A 94 -2.77 -5.90 4.87
C LEU A 94 -2.36 -5.76 3.40
N GLY A 95 -1.55 -6.71 2.91
CA GLY A 95 -1.20 -6.79 1.50
C GLY A 95 -2.44 -7.06 0.65
N ALA A 96 -2.69 -6.23 -0.38
CA ALA A 96 -3.74 -6.45 -1.37
C ALA A 96 -3.11 -6.83 -2.73
N MET A 97 -3.69 -7.83 -3.40
CA MET A 97 -3.31 -8.26 -4.77
C MET A 97 -4.25 -7.71 -5.84
N THR A 98 -5.45 -7.32 -5.44
CA THR A 98 -6.50 -6.85 -6.36
C THR A 98 -7.20 -5.63 -5.81
N GLY A 99 -7.81 -4.84 -6.72
CA GLY A 99 -8.62 -3.71 -6.32
C GLY A 99 -9.81 -4.12 -5.42
N ASN A 100 -10.42 -5.27 -5.68
CA ASN A 100 -11.54 -5.75 -4.87
C ASN A 100 -11.12 -6.11 -3.44
N GLN A 101 -9.93 -6.72 -3.26
CA GLN A 101 -9.39 -6.93 -1.92
C GLN A 101 -9.16 -5.61 -1.16
N ALA A 102 -8.65 -4.60 -1.85
CA ALA A 102 -8.45 -3.27 -1.28
C ALA A 102 -9.79 -2.63 -0.86
N VAL A 103 -10.83 -2.69 -1.70
CA VAL A 103 -12.17 -2.23 -1.35
C VAL A 103 -12.69 -2.95 -0.10
N GLN A 104 -12.50 -4.28 0.00
CA GLN A 104 -12.90 -5.03 1.20
C GLN A 104 -12.13 -4.60 2.46
N GLN A 105 -10.83 -4.33 2.34
CA GLN A 105 -10.02 -3.84 3.46
C GLN A 105 -10.53 -2.50 3.99
N VAL A 106 -10.83 -1.56 3.10
CA VAL A 106 -11.38 -0.24 3.46
C VAL A 106 -12.77 -0.38 4.07
N GLN A 107 -13.65 -1.18 3.46
CA GLN A 107 -15.00 -1.44 3.97
C GLN A 107 -14.97 -2.10 5.36
N ALA A 108 -14.00 -2.97 5.61
CA ALA A 108 -13.78 -3.59 6.91
C ALA A 108 -13.19 -2.62 7.96
N GLY A 109 -12.77 -1.40 7.56
CA GLY A 109 -12.31 -0.34 8.46
C GLY A 109 -10.79 -0.21 8.56
N LEU A 110 -9.99 -0.88 7.72
CA LEU A 110 -8.56 -0.61 7.64
C LEU A 110 -8.31 0.77 7.05
N LYS A 111 -7.33 1.47 7.62
CA LYS A 111 -7.04 2.87 7.29
C LYS A 111 -5.93 3.02 6.24
N ALA A 112 -5.19 1.96 5.93
CA ALA A 112 -4.12 1.93 4.93
C ALA A 112 -4.06 0.55 4.26
N ILE A 113 -3.48 0.51 3.07
CA ILE A 113 -3.30 -0.70 2.26
C ILE A 113 -1.82 -0.88 1.97
N TYR A 114 -1.30 -2.09 2.13
CA TYR A 114 0.05 -2.44 1.71
C TYR A 114 0.03 -3.07 0.30
N VAL A 115 0.95 -2.62 -0.57
CA VAL A 115 1.13 -3.15 -1.93
C VAL A 115 2.47 -3.86 -1.99
N SER A 116 2.42 -5.18 -1.83
CA SER A 116 3.57 -6.07 -1.65
C SER A 116 4.23 -6.44 -2.98
N GLY A 117 5.55 -6.23 -3.10
CA GLY A 117 6.35 -6.73 -4.21
C GLY A 117 6.33 -8.25 -4.31
N TRP A 118 6.36 -8.97 -3.19
CA TRP A 118 6.21 -10.42 -3.17
C TRP A 118 4.89 -10.88 -3.83
N GLN A 119 3.77 -10.24 -3.48
CA GLN A 119 2.46 -10.58 -4.07
C GLN A 119 2.41 -10.21 -5.56
N VAL A 120 3.08 -9.12 -5.94
CA VAL A 120 3.23 -8.74 -7.35
C VAL A 120 4.03 -9.78 -8.10
N ALA A 121 5.16 -10.23 -7.56
CA ALA A 121 5.94 -11.32 -8.16
C ALA A 121 5.10 -12.59 -8.35
N ALA A 122 4.32 -12.97 -7.33
CA ALA A 122 3.55 -14.21 -7.35
C ALA A 122 2.43 -14.24 -8.40
N ASP A 123 1.66 -13.14 -8.56
CA ASP A 123 0.44 -13.20 -9.40
C ASP A 123 -0.03 -11.86 -10.01
N ALA A 124 0.55 -10.73 -9.62
CA ALA A 124 0.02 -9.42 -10.04
C ALA A 124 0.99 -8.61 -10.92
N ASN A 125 2.02 -9.24 -11.49
CA ASN A 125 3.02 -8.57 -12.32
C ASN A 125 2.61 -8.43 -13.79
N ASN A 126 3.25 -7.48 -14.47
CA ASN A 126 2.96 -7.19 -15.88
C ASN A 126 3.51 -8.24 -16.87
N ALA A 127 4.41 -9.11 -16.43
CA ALA A 127 4.87 -10.23 -17.25
C ALA A 127 3.83 -11.33 -17.37
N GLY A 128 2.78 -11.33 -16.51
CA GLY A 128 1.71 -12.31 -16.53
C GLY A 128 2.17 -13.72 -16.16
N THR A 129 3.24 -13.84 -15.35
CA THR A 129 3.78 -15.12 -14.92
C THR A 129 4.03 -15.15 -13.41
N MET A 130 4.24 -16.32 -12.86
CA MET A 130 4.52 -16.54 -11.45
C MET A 130 6.04 -16.51 -11.23
N TYR A 131 6.50 -15.58 -10.40
CA TYR A 131 7.91 -15.46 -10.02
C TYR A 131 8.10 -15.58 -8.50
N PRO A 132 9.26 -16.07 -8.06
CA PRO A 132 9.72 -15.81 -6.71
C PRO A 132 10.03 -14.32 -6.52
N ASP A 133 10.03 -13.88 -5.26
CA ASP A 133 10.35 -12.50 -4.88
C ASP A 133 11.87 -12.22 -5.01
N GLN A 134 12.30 -11.99 -6.24
CA GLN A 134 13.70 -11.76 -6.65
C GLN A 134 13.81 -10.65 -7.72
N SER A 135 12.87 -9.73 -7.76
CA SER A 135 12.81 -8.62 -8.74
C SER A 135 12.91 -9.08 -10.20
N LEU A 136 12.30 -10.24 -10.53
CA LEU A 136 12.29 -10.79 -11.88
C LEU A 136 11.18 -10.20 -12.77
N TYR A 137 10.23 -9.53 -12.18
CA TYR A 137 9.11 -8.90 -12.89
C TYR A 137 9.47 -7.48 -13.36
N PRO A 138 8.75 -6.92 -14.35
CA PRO A 138 8.97 -5.55 -14.82
C PRO A 138 8.78 -4.51 -13.71
N ALA A 139 9.66 -3.51 -13.64
CA ALA A 139 9.68 -2.50 -12.58
C ALA A 139 8.38 -1.67 -12.46
N ASP A 140 7.59 -1.57 -13.53
CA ASP A 140 6.30 -0.88 -13.56
C ASP A 140 5.12 -1.71 -13.01
N SER A 141 5.38 -2.96 -12.57
CA SER A 141 4.32 -3.87 -12.09
C SER A 141 3.66 -3.38 -10.80
N VAL A 142 4.45 -2.93 -9.82
CA VAL A 142 3.90 -2.37 -8.57
C VAL A 142 3.17 -1.04 -8.82
N PRO A 143 3.71 -0.07 -9.58
CA PRO A 143 2.95 1.11 -10.03
C PRO A 143 1.61 0.77 -10.68
N ASN A 144 1.57 -0.22 -11.57
CA ASN A 144 0.34 -0.63 -12.23
C ASN A 144 -0.67 -1.28 -11.27
N LEU A 145 -0.21 -2.05 -10.28
CA LEU A 145 -1.10 -2.55 -9.23
C LEU A 145 -1.65 -1.41 -8.35
N CYS A 146 -0.82 -0.44 -7.97
CA CYS A 146 -1.27 0.77 -7.26
C CYS A 146 -2.38 1.49 -8.03
N ARG A 147 -2.21 1.68 -9.34
CA ARG A 147 -3.23 2.30 -10.21
C ARG A 147 -4.52 1.48 -10.24
N ARG A 148 -4.43 0.16 -10.36
CA ARG A 148 -5.60 -0.74 -10.34
C ARG A 148 -6.35 -0.67 -9.01
N ILE A 149 -5.64 -0.63 -7.89
CA ILE A 149 -6.23 -0.48 -6.55
C ILE A 149 -6.94 0.88 -6.44
N ASN A 150 -6.26 1.98 -6.78
CA ASN A 150 -6.84 3.31 -6.74
C ASN A 150 -8.09 3.43 -7.64
N ASN A 151 -8.08 2.82 -8.82
CA ASN A 151 -9.24 2.80 -9.71
C ASN A 151 -10.43 2.03 -9.09
N ALA A 152 -10.18 0.95 -8.35
CA ALA A 152 -11.23 0.21 -7.65
C ALA A 152 -11.81 1.02 -6.48
N LEU A 153 -10.96 1.68 -5.68
CA LEU A 153 -11.38 2.57 -4.61
C LEU A 153 -12.18 3.76 -5.16
N GLN A 154 -11.72 4.36 -6.26
CA GLN A 154 -12.43 5.42 -6.95
C GLN A 154 -13.80 4.96 -7.48
N ARG A 155 -13.91 3.73 -7.98
CA ARG A 155 -15.20 3.17 -8.40
C ARG A 155 -16.13 2.96 -7.22
N ALA A 156 -15.65 2.45 -6.11
CA ALA A 156 -16.44 2.30 -4.88
C ALA A 156 -16.94 3.67 -4.40
N ASP A 157 -16.09 4.69 -4.38
CA ASP A 157 -16.45 6.07 -4.06
C ASP A 157 -17.54 6.62 -4.99
N GLN A 158 -17.37 6.47 -6.30
CA GLN A 158 -18.36 6.91 -7.30
C GLN A 158 -19.72 6.25 -7.13
N VAL A 159 -19.75 4.94 -6.84
CA VAL A 159 -20.99 4.19 -6.60
C VAL A 159 -21.69 4.73 -5.35
N HIS A 160 -20.96 4.85 -4.24
CA HIS A 160 -21.52 5.35 -2.98
C HIS A 160 -21.98 6.80 -3.09
N HIS A 161 -21.21 7.64 -3.79
CA HIS A 161 -21.58 9.03 -4.03
C HIS A 161 -22.87 9.16 -4.86
N ALA A 162 -22.98 8.39 -5.95
CA ALA A 162 -24.17 8.36 -6.79
C ALA A 162 -25.41 7.82 -6.07
N GLU A 163 -25.23 6.97 -5.05
CA GLU A 163 -26.28 6.46 -4.19
C GLU A 163 -26.60 7.36 -2.98
N GLY A 164 -25.88 8.48 -2.80
CA GLY A 164 -26.05 9.38 -1.66
C GLY A 164 -25.62 8.78 -0.32
N LYS A 165 -24.70 7.81 -0.32
CA LYS A 165 -24.26 7.04 0.86
C LYS A 165 -22.96 7.55 1.50
N VAL A 166 -22.41 8.64 1.04
CA VAL A 166 -21.16 9.19 1.58
C VAL A 166 -21.44 9.86 2.93
N ALA A 167 -20.93 9.29 4.00
CA ALA A 167 -20.98 9.91 5.32
C ALA A 167 -19.85 10.94 5.49
N PRO A 168 -20.09 12.06 6.21
CA PRO A 168 -19.03 13.03 6.52
C PRO A 168 -17.84 12.37 7.23
N GLY A 169 -16.63 12.57 6.68
CA GLY A 169 -15.39 12.03 7.24
C GLY A 169 -15.06 10.59 6.82
N GLU A 170 -15.95 9.89 6.13
CA GLU A 170 -15.64 8.60 5.51
C GLU A 170 -14.98 8.82 4.13
N THR A 171 -14.02 7.98 3.79
CA THR A 171 -13.35 8.00 2.49
C THR A 171 -12.94 6.60 2.07
N TRP A 172 -13.10 6.32 0.79
CA TRP A 172 -12.59 5.12 0.15
C TRP A 172 -11.08 5.19 -0.13
N PHE A 173 -10.52 6.41 -0.19
CA PHE A 173 -9.12 6.63 -0.58
C PHE A 173 -8.16 6.38 0.60
N ALA A 174 -8.00 5.11 0.97
CA ALA A 174 -6.97 4.71 1.93
C ALA A 174 -5.58 4.86 1.31
N PRO A 175 -4.60 5.43 2.05
CA PRO A 175 -3.23 5.58 1.55
C PRO A 175 -2.60 4.23 1.22
N LEU A 176 -1.92 4.16 0.06
CA LEU A 176 -1.19 2.99 -0.40
C LEU A 176 0.28 3.11 0.03
N VAL A 177 0.79 2.09 0.73
CA VAL A 177 2.21 1.93 1.05
C VAL A 177 2.78 0.87 0.12
N ALA A 178 3.66 1.26 -0.81
CA ALA A 178 4.06 0.47 -1.95
C ALA A 178 5.52 0.01 -1.88
N ASP A 179 5.77 -1.19 -2.37
CA ASP A 179 7.07 -1.86 -2.44
C ASP A 179 7.82 -1.44 -3.71
N ALA A 180 8.97 -0.81 -3.56
CA ALA A 180 9.89 -0.51 -4.66
C ALA A 180 11.07 -1.49 -4.74
N GLU A 181 11.02 -2.60 -3.99
CA GLU A 181 12.12 -3.57 -3.95
C GLU A 181 13.45 -2.86 -3.62
N ALA A 182 14.54 -3.29 -4.24
CA ALA A 182 15.83 -2.59 -4.16
C ALA A 182 16.00 -1.45 -5.20
N GLY A 183 14.89 -0.97 -5.80
CA GLY A 183 14.88 0.11 -6.78
C GLY A 183 15.13 -0.33 -8.23
N PHE A 184 15.15 -1.63 -8.53
CA PHE A 184 15.35 -2.22 -9.87
C PHE A 184 16.63 -1.75 -10.60
N GLY A 185 17.62 -1.30 -9.85
CA GLY A 185 18.91 -0.84 -10.38
C GLY A 185 19.59 0.14 -9.45
N GLY A 186 20.23 1.16 -10.02
CA GLY A 186 20.93 2.22 -9.31
C GLY A 186 20.00 3.40 -8.94
N THR A 187 20.63 4.53 -8.61
CA THR A 187 19.95 5.74 -8.14
C THR A 187 18.98 6.33 -9.17
N LEU A 188 19.33 6.28 -10.45
CA LEU A 188 18.45 6.79 -11.53
C LEU A 188 17.22 5.90 -11.72
N ASN A 189 17.36 4.58 -11.55
CA ASN A 189 16.21 3.67 -11.56
C ASN A 189 15.29 3.94 -10.37
N ALA A 190 15.83 4.15 -9.17
CA ALA A 190 15.05 4.51 -7.99
C ALA A 190 14.30 5.83 -8.17
N PHE A 191 14.94 6.84 -8.79
CA PHE A 191 14.30 8.12 -9.12
C PHE A 191 13.09 7.94 -10.06
N GLU A 192 13.26 7.24 -11.19
CA GLU A 192 12.17 7.04 -12.16
C GLU A 192 11.08 6.10 -11.61
N LEU A 193 11.43 5.07 -10.85
CA LEU A 193 10.45 4.20 -10.19
C LEU A 193 9.59 4.98 -9.20
N MET A 194 10.21 5.85 -8.38
CA MET A 194 9.47 6.71 -7.44
C MET A 194 8.48 7.63 -8.16
N LYS A 195 8.86 8.20 -9.32
CA LYS A 195 7.93 8.97 -10.16
C LYS A 195 6.74 8.12 -10.59
N GLY A 196 6.98 6.92 -11.12
CA GLY A 196 5.92 5.99 -11.52
C GLY A 196 4.98 5.60 -10.36
N MET A 197 5.52 5.45 -9.14
CA MET A 197 4.72 5.21 -7.94
C MET A 197 3.81 6.40 -7.60
N ILE A 198 4.34 7.62 -7.68
CA ILE A 198 3.56 8.86 -7.44
C ILE A 198 2.47 9.03 -8.49
N GLU A 199 2.77 8.82 -9.76
CA GLU A 199 1.78 8.85 -10.84
C GLU A 199 0.66 7.82 -10.65
N ALA A 200 0.98 6.69 -10.04
CA ALA A 200 0.01 5.65 -9.70
C ALA A 200 -0.78 5.93 -8.41
N GLY A 201 -0.45 6.99 -7.67
CA GLY A 201 -1.14 7.42 -6.46
C GLY A 201 -0.64 6.76 -5.18
N ALA A 202 0.62 6.31 -5.11
CA ALA A 202 1.22 5.80 -3.88
C ALA A 202 1.43 6.94 -2.86
N ALA A 203 1.08 6.67 -1.60
CA ALA A 203 1.23 7.58 -0.47
C ALA A 203 2.59 7.48 0.21
N CYS A 204 3.12 6.27 0.25
CA CYS A 204 4.46 5.95 0.77
C CYS A 204 5.09 4.89 -0.13
N VAL A 205 6.40 4.97 -0.29
CA VAL A 205 7.18 4.00 -1.06
C VAL A 205 8.38 3.55 -0.22
N HIS A 206 8.59 2.25 -0.11
CA HIS A 206 9.77 1.75 0.57
C HIS A 206 10.80 1.19 -0.40
N PHE A 207 12.06 1.40 -0.05
CA PHE A 207 13.24 0.89 -0.76
C PHE A 207 14.09 0.09 0.22
N GLU A 208 14.61 -1.05 -0.22
CA GLU A 208 15.51 -1.88 0.57
C GLU A 208 16.96 -1.75 0.11
N ASP A 209 17.89 -2.08 1.00
CA ASP A 209 19.32 -1.92 0.80
C ASP A 209 20.01 -3.12 0.14
N GLN A 210 19.25 -3.99 -0.53
CA GLN A 210 19.80 -5.10 -1.29
C GLN A 210 20.32 -4.69 -2.68
N LEU A 211 21.26 -5.47 -3.21
CA LEU A 211 21.68 -5.38 -4.61
C LEU A 211 20.53 -5.85 -5.51
N SER A 212 19.99 -4.98 -6.37
CA SER A 212 18.83 -5.27 -7.22
C SER A 212 18.98 -6.53 -8.06
N SER A 213 20.16 -6.76 -8.64
CA SER A 213 20.44 -7.93 -9.49
C SER A 213 20.55 -9.25 -8.74
N ALA A 214 20.67 -9.23 -7.41
CA ALA A 214 20.80 -10.42 -6.55
C ALA A 214 19.75 -10.43 -5.43
N LYS A 215 18.69 -9.61 -5.54
CA LYS A 215 17.65 -9.43 -4.53
C LYS A 215 17.01 -10.76 -4.15
N LYS A 216 16.75 -10.92 -2.87
CA LYS A 216 16.04 -12.06 -2.27
C LYS A 216 14.92 -11.56 -1.36
N CYS A 217 13.84 -12.34 -1.23
CA CYS A 217 12.85 -12.13 -0.19
C CYS A 217 13.51 -12.05 1.19
N GLY A 218 12.96 -11.20 2.07
CA GLY A 218 13.51 -10.93 3.39
C GLY A 218 13.87 -12.16 4.23
N HIS A 219 13.17 -13.28 4.02
CA HIS A 219 13.36 -14.54 4.76
C HIS A 219 14.22 -15.58 4.02
N LEU A 220 14.77 -15.22 2.86
CA LEU A 220 15.67 -16.12 2.10
C LEU A 220 17.14 -15.79 2.36
N GLY A 221 17.99 -16.82 2.20
CA GLY A 221 19.43 -16.65 2.25
C GLY A 221 19.99 -16.02 0.98
N GLY A 222 21.30 -15.69 0.99
CA GLY A 222 22.01 -15.17 -0.18
C GLY A 222 21.73 -13.70 -0.49
N LYS A 223 21.26 -12.95 0.48
CA LYS A 223 21.10 -11.49 0.37
C LYS A 223 22.45 -10.80 0.26
N VAL A 224 22.56 -9.89 -0.70
CA VAL A 224 23.73 -9.04 -0.90
C VAL A 224 23.30 -7.60 -0.64
N LEU A 225 23.86 -6.96 0.36
CA LEU A 225 23.64 -5.53 0.62
C LEU A 225 24.47 -4.68 -0.35
N VAL A 226 23.94 -3.55 -0.76
CA VAL A 226 24.74 -2.46 -1.31
C VAL A 226 25.44 -1.72 -0.18
N SER A 227 26.48 -0.92 -0.47
CA SER A 227 27.08 -0.07 0.56
C SER A 227 26.04 0.87 1.17
N THR A 228 26.21 1.23 2.45
CA THR A 228 25.33 2.18 3.14
C THR A 228 25.24 3.50 2.36
N THR A 229 26.34 3.98 1.78
CA THR A 229 26.35 5.17 0.89
C THR A 229 25.41 5.00 -0.31
N GLU A 230 25.44 3.85 -1.01
CA GLU A 230 24.58 3.62 -2.17
C GLU A 230 23.11 3.55 -1.76
N ALA A 231 22.81 2.87 -0.65
CA ALA A 231 21.44 2.82 -0.11
C ALA A 231 20.90 4.23 0.22
N VAL A 232 21.69 5.06 0.91
CA VAL A 232 21.35 6.47 1.18
C VAL A 232 21.12 7.24 -0.13
N GLN A 233 21.96 7.06 -1.14
CA GLN A 233 21.79 7.72 -2.43
C GLN A 233 20.47 7.33 -3.13
N LYS A 234 20.02 6.07 -3.00
CA LYS A 234 18.71 5.66 -3.52
C LYS A 234 17.55 6.34 -2.78
N LEU A 235 17.64 6.49 -1.44
CA LEU A 235 16.65 7.24 -0.65
C LEU A 235 16.62 8.72 -1.04
N VAL A 236 17.78 9.33 -1.24
CA VAL A 236 17.91 10.71 -1.74
C VAL A 236 17.30 10.85 -3.13
N ALA A 237 17.53 9.88 -4.03
CA ALA A 237 16.94 9.87 -5.37
C ALA A 237 15.40 9.79 -5.31
N ALA A 238 14.85 8.96 -4.43
CA ALA A 238 13.41 8.87 -4.20
C ALA A 238 12.84 10.18 -3.64
N ARG A 239 13.53 10.82 -2.68
CA ARG A 239 13.12 12.13 -2.14
C ARG A 239 13.18 13.22 -3.21
N LEU A 240 14.23 13.26 -4.02
CA LEU A 240 14.34 14.21 -5.12
C LEU A 240 13.19 14.02 -6.13
N ALA A 241 12.83 12.77 -6.44
CA ALA A 241 11.69 12.49 -7.33
C ALA A 241 10.37 13.05 -6.75
N ALA A 242 10.11 12.82 -5.45
CA ALA A 242 8.92 13.35 -4.77
C ALA A 242 8.89 14.89 -4.78
N ASP A 243 10.03 15.54 -4.47
CA ASP A 243 10.16 17.00 -4.49
C ASP A 243 10.00 17.55 -5.91
N VAL A 244 10.57 16.91 -6.94
CA VAL A 244 10.42 17.29 -8.36
C VAL A 244 8.96 17.18 -8.80
N MET A 245 8.25 16.13 -8.41
CA MET A 245 6.83 15.97 -8.71
C MET A 245 5.92 16.83 -7.83
N GLY A 246 6.47 17.46 -6.79
CA GLY A 246 5.74 18.34 -5.89
C GLY A 246 4.73 17.62 -5.00
N VAL A 247 4.98 16.36 -4.65
CA VAL A 247 4.11 15.54 -3.80
C VAL A 247 4.86 15.15 -2.53
N PRO A 248 4.27 15.31 -1.32
CA PRO A 248 4.93 14.98 -0.06
C PRO A 248 4.92 13.47 0.24
N THR A 249 5.11 12.63 -0.79
CA THR A 249 5.12 11.18 -0.66
C THR A 249 6.13 10.74 0.39
N LEU A 250 5.70 9.85 1.29
CA LEU A 250 6.57 9.34 2.34
C LEU A 250 7.56 8.33 1.76
N ILE A 251 8.74 8.31 2.35
CA ILE A 251 9.78 7.34 2.05
C ILE A 251 10.01 6.48 3.28
N MET A 252 9.98 5.17 3.10
CA MET A 252 10.33 4.21 4.12
C MET A 252 11.62 3.50 3.71
N ALA A 253 12.64 3.58 4.55
CA ALA A 253 13.89 2.84 4.34
C ALA A 253 13.80 1.48 5.01
N ARG A 254 14.01 0.41 4.22
CA ARG A 254 14.12 -0.95 4.73
C ARG A 254 15.58 -1.37 4.75
N THR A 255 16.02 -1.99 5.84
CA THR A 255 17.29 -2.70 5.88
C THR A 255 17.07 -4.20 6.05
N ASP A 256 17.80 -4.97 5.29
CA ASP A 256 17.89 -6.43 5.35
C ASP A 256 19.14 -6.92 6.09
N ALA A 257 19.85 -6.01 6.75
CA ALA A 257 21.18 -6.27 7.36
C ALA A 257 21.12 -7.24 8.54
N ASP A 258 19.97 -7.46 9.15
CA ASP A 258 19.82 -8.46 10.22
C ASP A 258 20.20 -9.86 9.74
N SER A 259 19.75 -10.27 8.57
CA SER A 259 20.00 -11.63 8.05
C SER A 259 20.92 -11.68 6.82
N ALA A 260 21.40 -10.53 6.32
CA ALA A 260 22.35 -10.49 5.22
C ALA A 260 23.76 -10.78 5.69
N ASN A 261 24.53 -11.49 4.85
CA ASN A 261 25.92 -11.84 5.12
C ASN A 261 26.87 -11.56 3.96
N LEU A 262 26.40 -10.83 2.95
CA LEU A 262 27.19 -10.38 1.81
C LEU A 262 27.01 -8.88 1.57
N LEU A 263 28.06 -8.22 1.08
CA LEU A 263 28.12 -6.79 0.79
C LEU A 263 28.86 -6.55 -0.52
N THR A 264 28.39 -5.58 -1.32
CA THR A 264 29.01 -5.25 -2.61
C THR A 264 30.36 -4.54 -2.47
N SER A 265 30.50 -3.66 -1.48
CA SER A 265 31.66 -2.77 -1.31
C SER A 265 31.85 -2.35 0.15
N ASP A 266 33.10 -2.31 0.60
CA ASP A 266 33.53 -1.85 1.92
C ASP A 266 33.96 -0.36 1.92
N ILE A 267 33.54 0.39 0.94
CA ILE A 267 33.94 1.81 0.80
C ILE A 267 33.41 2.68 1.95
N ASP A 268 32.24 2.32 2.47
CA ASP A 268 31.60 3.04 3.59
C ASP A 268 32.18 2.55 4.92
N GLU A 269 32.62 3.47 5.76
CA GLU A 269 33.21 3.16 7.07
C GLU A 269 32.23 2.47 8.00
N ARG A 270 30.95 2.80 7.89
CA ARG A 270 29.86 2.20 8.69
C ARG A 270 29.66 0.72 8.37
N ASP A 271 30.03 0.27 7.18
CA ASP A 271 29.95 -1.13 6.77
C ASP A 271 31.21 -1.95 7.15
N ARG A 272 32.38 -1.27 7.25
CA ARG A 272 33.67 -1.94 7.45
C ARG A 272 33.78 -2.74 8.72
N GLU A 273 33.17 -2.25 9.82
CA GLU A 273 33.20 -2.97 11.09
C GLU A 273 32.51 -4.33 11.04
N PHE A 274 31.58 -4.51 10.11
CA PHE A 274 30.86 -5.77 9.91
C PHE A 274 31.57 -6.71 8.92
N CYS A 275 32.56 -6.25 8.17
CA CYS A 275 33.33 -7.07 7.22
C CYS A 275 34.19 -8.08 7.96
N THR A 276 34.18 -9.35 7.48
CA THR A 276 35.02 -10.44 8.05
C THR A 276 36.43 -10.47 7.51
N GLY A 277 36.71 -9.73 6.45
CA GLY A 277 37.94 -9.80 5.68
C GLY A 277 37.94 -10.84 4.56
N GLU A 278 36.93 -11.70 4.49
CA GLU A 278 36.79 -12.72 3.44
C GLU A 278 35.95 -12.21 2.27
N ARG A 279 36.15 -12.83 1.10
CA ARG A 279 35.33 -12.59 -0.11
C ARG A 279 34.79 -13.88 -0.69
N THR A 280 33.69 -13.75 -1.43
CA THR A 280 33.13 -14.83 -2.24
C THR A 280 33.87 -14.94 -3.59
N SER A 281 33.60 -16.00 -4.36
CA SER A 281 34.10 -16.18 -5.72
C SER A 281 33.65 -15.09 -6.69
N GLU A 282 32.44 -14.47 -6.43
CA GLU A 282 31.91 -13.36 -7.19
C GLU A 282 32.53 -12.01 -6.78
N GLY A 283 33.30 -11.96 -5.70
CA GLY A 283 33.99 -10.78 -5.21
C GLY A 283 33.22 -10.01 -4.14
N PHE A 284 32.05 -10.47 -3.67
CA PHE A 284 31.34 -9.86 -2.56
C PHE A 284 32.13 -10.01 -1.25
N PHE A 285 32.06 -8.98 -0.42
CA PHE A 285 32.56 -9.05 0.95
C PHE A 285 31.66 -9.92 1.81
N ARG A 286 32.21 -10.77 2.64
CA ARG A 286 31.48 -11.47 3.70
C ARG A 286 31.33 -10.52 4.88
N ILE A 287 30.12 -10.42 5.42
CA ILE A 287 29.81 -9.58 6.58
C ILE A 287 29.15 -10.39 7.69
N ARG A 288 29.21 -9.86 8.90
CA ARG A 288 28.40 -10.30 10.04
C ARG A 288 27.09 -9.52 9.98
N GLY A 289 25.98 -10.21 9.70
CA GLY A 289 24.64 -9.68 9.88
C GLY A 289 24.27 -9.55 11.37
N GLY A 290 23.00 -9.28 11.60
CA GLY A 290 22.42 -9.15 12.95
C GLY A 290 21.96 -7.74 13.26
N ILE A 291 21.29 -7.62 14.40
CA ILE A 291 20.64 -6.39 14.82
C ILE A 291 21.57 -5.18 14.90
N ASP A 292 22.84 -5.36 15.26
CA ASP A 292 23.83 -4.25 15.32
C ASP A 292 24.10 -3.67 13.93
N SER A 293 24.23 -4.53 12.92
CA SER A 293 24.36 -4.10 11.53
C SER A 293 23.10 -3.39 11.04
N ALA A 294 21.93 -3.90 11.39
CA ALA A 294 20.65 -3.28 11.07
C ALA A 294 20.49 -1.91 11.76
N ILE A 295 20.91 -1.77 13.01
CA ILE A 295 20.89 -0.49 13.75
C ILE A 295 21.81 0.52 13.06
N ALA A 296 23.07 0.14 12.74
CA ALA A 296 24.01 1.03 12.09
C ALA A 296 23.45 1.60 10.78
N ARG A 297 22.81 0.77 9.96
CA ARG A 297 22.15 1.18 8.73
C ARG A 297 20.88 1.99 8.97
N GLY A 298 20.04 1.58 9.92
CA GLY A 298 18.83 2.32 10.29
C GLY A 298 19.15 3.76 10.72
N LEU A 299 20.21 3.95 11.51
CA LEU A 299 20.72 5.27 11.90
C LEU A 299 21.20 6.09 10.70
N ALA A 300 21.87 5.44 9.74
CA ALA A 300 22.33 6.11 8.52
C ALA A 300 21.17 6.54 7.59
N TYR A 301 20.06 5.80 7.59
CA TYR A 301 18.90 6.08 6.74
C TYR A 301 17.92 7.10 7.36
N ALA A 302 17.91 7.21 8.68
CA ALA A 302 16.96 8.04 9.41
C ALA A 302 16.88 9.51 8.96
N PRO A 303 17.96 10.20 8.55
CA PRO A 303 17.87 11.55 8.01
C PRO A 303 17.18 11.63 6.64
N PHE A 304 17.14 10.55 5.86
CA PHE A 304 16.70 10.53 4.46
C PHE A 304 15.34 9.86 4.25
N ALA A 305 14.77 9.27 5.29
CA ALA A 305 13.48 8.58 5.24
C ALA A 305 12.51 9.09 6.31
N ASP A 306 11.21 8.92 6.07
CA ASP A 306 10.14 9.26 7.01
C ASP A 306 9.93 8.15 8.03
N LEU A 307 10.04 6.89 7.57
CA LEU A 307 9.94 5.69 8.41
C LEU A 307 11.18 4.81 8.20
N ILE A 308 11.53 4.06 9.25
CA ILE A 308 12.59 3.04 9.18
C ILE A 308 11.99 1.67 9.47
N TRP A 309 12.35 0.69 8.65
CA TRP A 309 11.97 -0.70 8.77
C TRP A 309 13.21 -1.60 8.80
N CYS A 310 13.37 -2.36 9.88
CA CYS A 310 14.29 -3.49 9.94
C CYS A 310 13.53 -4.76 9.59
N GLU A 311 13.93 -5.46 8.54
CA GLU A 311 13.39 -6.78 8.22
C GLU A 311 13.99 -7.81 9.16
N THR A 312 13.14 -8.48 9.96
CA THR A 312 13.51 -9.45 10.98
C THR A 312 13.18 -10.88 10.54
N SER A 313 13.81 -11.86 11.17
CA SER A 313 13.61 -13.27 10.83
C SER A 313 12.62 -13.98 11.76
N HIS A 314 12.34 -13.40 12.93
CA HIS A 314 11.47 -13.95 13.97
C HIS A 314 10.63 -12.84 14.61
N PRO A 315 9.46 -13.19 15.22
CA PRO A 315 8.67 -12.22 15.96
C PRO A 315 9.24 -12.05 17.38
N ASP A 316 10.22 -11.17 17.53
CA ASP A 316 10.92 -10.91 18.80
C ASP A 316 10.72 -9.46 19.24
N LEU A 317 10.05 -9.27 20.39
CA LEU A 317 9.79 -7.94 20.97
C LEU A 317 11.04 -7.31 21.60
N ASP A 318 12.00 -8.10 22.05
CA ASP A 318 13.22 -7.57 22.66
C ASP A 318 14.19 -7.08 21.57
N GLU A 319 14.29 -7.79 20.46
CA GLU A 319 15.00 -7.32 19.28
C GLU A 319 14.36 -6.05 18.71
N ALA A 320 13.03 -6.03 18.58
CA ALA A 320 12.30 -4.84 18.15
C ALA A 320 12.54 -3.65 19.07
N ARG A 321 12.56 -3.87 20.39
CA ARG A 321 12.84 -2.82 21.38
C ARG A 321 14.26 -2.29 21.24
N ARG A 322 15.25 -3.16 21.11
CA ARG A 322 16.66 -2.79 20.93
C ARG A 322 16.86 -1.90 19.70
N PHE A 323 16.22 -2.26 18.58
CA PHE A 323 16.27 -1.45 17.37
C PHE A 323 15.61 -0.08 17.59
N ALA A 324 14.40 -0.04 18.14
CA ALA A 324 13.65 1.17 18.39
C ALA A 324 14.39 2.14 19.32
N GLU A 325 14.93 1.65 20.45
CA GLU A 325 15.68 2.45 21.41
C GLU A 325 16.93 3.06 20.79
N ALA A 326 17.66 2.30 19.98
CA ALA A 326 18.84 2.79 19.28
C ALA A 326 18.51 3.92 18.29
N ILE A 327 17.45 3.74 17.47
CA ILE A 327 17.02 4.78 16.53
C ILE A 327 16.54 6.03 17.30
N HIS A 328 15.70 5.87 18.32
CA HIS A 328 15.10 6.99 19.04
C HIS A 328 16.10 7.74 19.92
N ALA A 329 17.21 7.13 20.32
CA ALA A 329 18.28 7.80 21.03
C ALA A 329 18.92 8.94 20.20
N GLN A 330 18.98 8.78 18.87
CA GLN A 330 19.54 9.79 17.95
C GLN A 330 18.46 10.57 17.21
N PHE A 331 17.32 9.92 16.89
CA PHE A 331 16.21 10.50 16.16
C PHE A 331 14.89 10.35 16.94
N PRO A 332 14.70 11.12 18.00
CA PRO A 332 13.51 11.02 18.85
C PRO A 332 12.21 11.18 18.04
N GLY A 333 11.31 10.21 18.19
CA GLY A 333 10.01 10.20 17.51
C GLY A 333 10.04 9.78 16.02
N LYS A 334 11.17 9.31 15.49
CA LYS A 334 11.24 8.73 14.16
C LYS A 334 10.25 7.55 14.07
N ALA A 335 9.32 7.61 13.12
CA ALA A 335 8.36 6.54 12.92
C ALA A 335 9.07 5.25 12.45
N LEU A 336 8.67 4.12 13.04
CA LEU A 336 9.16 2.80 12.66
C LEU A 336 8.04 1.98 12.00
N ALA A 337 8.43 1.03 11.16
CA ALA A 337 7.53 0.07 10.53
C ALA A 337 7.94 -1.36 10.88
N TYR A 338 6.94 -2.25 10.99
CA TYR A 338 7.16 -3.66 11.32
C TYR A 338 6.36 -4.58 10.40
N ASN A 339 7.06 -5.51 9.76
CA ASN A 339 6.44 -6.59 9.00
C ASN A 339 6.01 -7.71 9.96
N CYS A 340 4.71 -7.82 10.23
CA CYS A 340 4.14 -8.97 10.90
C CYS A 340 4.08 -10.16 9.93
N SER A 341 5.26 -10.65 9.55
CA SER A 341 5.44 -11.55 8.43
C SER A 341 4.61 -12.83 8.53
N PRO A 342 3.95 -13.25 7.44
CA PRO A 342 3.33 -14.56 7.35
C PRO A 342 4.34 -15.71 7.32
N SER A 343 5.63 -15.43 7.07
CA SER A 343 6.70 -16.42 7.19
C SER A 343 7.01 -16.79 8.64
N PHE A 344 6.60 -15.96 9.60
CA PHE A 344 6.66 -16.33 11.01
C PHE A 344 5.61 -17.38 11.32
N ASN A 345 5.99 -18.48 11.93
CA ASN A 345 5.02 -19.38 12.51
C ASN A 345 4.64 -18.85 13.90
N TRP A 346 3.68 -17.92 13.95
CA TRP A 346 3.30 -17.17 15.13
C TRP A 346 3.02 -18.07 16.35
N ARG A 347 2.14 -19.05 16.19
CA ARG A 347 1.75 -19.95 17.29
C ARG A 347 2.83 -20.97 17.70
N LYS A 348 3.83 -21.20 16.83
CA LYS A 348 4.98 -22.01 17.18
C LYS A 348 5.99 -21.22 18.03
N ASN A 349 6.11 -19.92 17.78
CA ASN A 349 7.10 -19.05 18.41
C ASN A 349 6.57 -18.34 19.66
N LEU A 350 5.26 -18.03 19.70
CA LEU A 350 4.65 -17.22 20.75
C LEU A 350 3.35 -17.85 21.24
N ASP A 351 3.05 -17.66 22.53
CA ASP A 351 1.74 -17.98 23.08
C ASP A 351 0.66 -16.97 22.63
N GLU A 352 -0.60 -17.35 22.80
CA GLU A 352 -1.74 -16.56 22.32
C GLU A 352 -1.83 -15.18 23.00
N GLN A 353 -1.47 -15.09 24.27
CA GLN A 353 -1.48 -13.81 25.02
C GLN A 353 -0.40 -12.87 24.48
N THR A 354 0.77 -13.38 24.20
CA THR A 354 1.86 -12.61 23.57
C THR A 354 1.50 -12.18 22.16
N ILE A 355 0.88 -13.05 21.35
CA ILE A 355 0.39 -12.68 20.01
C ILE A 355 -0.64 -11.55 20.10
N ALA A 356 -1.60 -11.62 21.03
CA ALA A 356 -2.64 -10.61 21.20
C ALA A 356 -2.10 -9.22 21.57
N ARG A 357 -1.02 -9.16 22.36
CA ARG A 357 -0.39 -7.88 22.77
C ARG A 357 0.75 -7.41 21.84
N PHE A 358 1.17 -8.22 20.89
CA PHE A 358 2.38 -7.97 20.08
C PHE A 358 2.34 -6.62 19.37
N GLN A 359 1.29 -6.35 18.60
CA GLN A 359 1.14 -5.09 17.88
C GLN A 359 0.98 -3.86 18.81
N PRO A 360 0.18 -3.89 19.88
CA PRO A 360 0.15 -2.82 20.88
C PRO A 360 1.51 -2.55 21.54
N GLU A 361 2.32 -3.57 21.78
CA GLU A 361 3.66 -3.38 22.36
C GLU A 361 4.63 -2.76 21.35
N LEU A 362 4.61 -3.21 20.11
CA LEU A 362 5.34 -2.55 19.02
C LEU A 362 4.95 -1.05 18.90
N ALA A 363 3.66 -0.74 19.00
CA ALA A 363 3.18 0.64 18.95
C ALA A 363 3.79 1.52 20.04
N ARG A 364 3.92 1.01 21.27
CA ARG A 364 4.57 1.71 22.40
C ARG A 364 6.06 1.98 22.15
N MET A 365 6.71 1.15 21.34
CA MET A 365 8.10 1.31 20.94
C MET A 365 8.27 2.26 19.73
N GLY A 366 7.17 2.80 19.15
CA GLY A 366 7.22 3.70 18.02
C GLY A 366 7.06 3.05 16.64
N TYR A 367 6.70 1.77 16.59
CA TYR A 367 6.33 1.10 15.35
C TYR A 367 4.93 1.54 14.93
N LYS A 368 4.88 2.66 14.22
CA LYS A 368 3.64 3.33 13.83
C LYS A 368 2.93 2.70 12.63
N PHE A 369 3.64 1.99 11.78
CA PHE A 369 3.07 1.28 10.64
C PHE A 369 3.38 -0.22 10.76
N GLN A 370 2.33 -1.04 10.89
CA GLN A 370 2.44 -2.48 11.09
C GLN A 370 1.62 -3.20 10.04
N PHE A 371 2.18 -4.20 9.38
CA PHE A 371 1.53 -4.78 8.22
C PHE A 371 1.83 -6.27 8.04
N VAL A 372 0.92 -6.95 7.33
CA VAL A 372 1.09 -8.34 6.90
C VAL A 372 1.28 -8.36 5.39
N THR A 373 2.48 -8.65 4.94
CA THR A 373 2.87 -8.52 3.52
C THR A 373 2.05 -9.38 2.56
N LEU A 374 1.75 -10.63 2.92
CA LEU A 374 1.18 -11.65 2.04
C LEU A 374 -0.27 -11.99 2.37
N ALA A 375 -0.98 -11.11 3.08
CA ALA A 375 -2.33 -11.38 3.55
C ALA A 375 -3.30 -11.68 2.39
N GLY A 376 -3.21 -10.90 1.31
CA GLY A 376 -4.05 -11.09 0.11
C GLY A 376 -3.80 -12.42 -0.57
N PHE A 377 -2.54 -12.83 -0.68
CA PHE A 377 -2.16 -14.12 -1.27
C PHE A 377 -2.73 -15.30 -0.46
N HIS A 378 -2.51 -15.31 0.84
CA HIS A 378 -2.97 -16.42 1.68
C HIS A 378 -4.49 -16.48 1.77
N ALA A 379 -5.17 -15.34 1.92
CA ALA A 379 -6.63 -15.30 1.97
C ALA A 379 -7.26 -15.79 0.65
N LEU A 380 -6.75 -15.33 -0.50
CA LEU A 380 -7.24 -15.73 -1.82
C LEU A 380 -7.06 -17.24 -2.06
N ASN A 381 -5.84 -17.74 -1.85
CA ASN A 381 -5.51 -19.13 -2.17
C ASN A 381 -6.23 -20.12 -1.25
N LEU A 382 -6.24 -19.86 0.06
CA LEU A 382 -6.92 -20.76 1.00
C LEU A 382 -8.43 -20.80 0.74
N SER A 383 -9.08 -19.66 0.57
CA SER A 383 -10.54 -19.61 0.34
C SER A 383 -10.95 -20.34 -0.95
N MET A 384 -10.16 -20.18 -2.02
CA MET A 384 -10.43 -20.88 -3.29
C MET A 384 -10.16 -22.39 -3.17
N PHE A 385 -9.06 -22.79 -2.49
CA PHE A 385 -8.77 -24.20 -2.28
C PHE A 385 -9.88 -24.90 -1.50
N GLU A 386 -10.37 -24.29 -0.41
CA GLU A 386 -11.47 -24.85 0.40
C GLU A 386 -12.76 -24.97 -0.40
N LEU A 387 -13.13 -23.91 -1.15
CA LEU A 387 -14.29 -23.92 -2.02
C LEU A 387 -14.20 -25.00 -3.11
N ALA A 388 -13.07 -25.05 -3.81
CA ALA A 388 -12.87 -26.02 -4.89
C ALA A 388 -12.91 -27.47 -4.38
N ARG A 389 -12.28 -27.75 -3.23
CA ARG A 389 -12.32 -29.07 -2.58
C ARG A 389 -13.75 -29.44 -2.17
N GLY A 390 -14.45 -28.50 -1.54
CA GLY A 390 -15.84 -28.69 -1.14
C GLY A 390 -16.76 -28.91 -2.33
N TYR A 391 -16.61 -28.11 -3.39
CA TYR A 391 -17.41 -28.22 -4.61
C TYR A 391 -17.19 -29.55 -5.34
N LYS A 392 -15.94 -30.03 -5.42
CA LYS A 392 -15.61 -31.34 -5.97
C LYS A 392 -16.37 -32.48 -5.24
N LEU A 393 -16.52 -32.37 -3.92
CA LEU A 393 -17.12 -33.42 -3.08
C LEU A 393 -18.64 -33.33 -2.97
N ALA A 394 -19.20 -32.10 -2.92
CA ALA A 394 -20.61 -31.88 -2.59
C ALA A 394 -21.31 -30.87 -3.54
N GLY A 395 -20.67 -30.48 -4.65
CA GLY A 395 -21.29 -29.64 -5.69
C GLY A 395 -21.87 -28.34 -5.10
N MET A 396 -23.08 -27.99 -5.52
CA MET A 396 -23.77 -26.77 -5.11
C MET A 396 -24.04 -26.68 -3.61
N THR A 397 -24.06 -27.77 -2.87
CA THR A 397 -24.17 -27.74 -1.40
C THR A 397 -22.98 -27.03 -0.76
N ALA A 398 -21.78 -27.18 -1.32
CA ALA A 398 -20.61 -26.47 -0.82
C ALA A 398 -20.65 -24.98 -1.22
N TYR A 399 -21.09 -24.67 -2.45
CA TYR A 399 -21.20 -23.30 -2.91
C TYR A 399 -22.28 -22.50 -2.16
N SER A 400 -23.44 -23.11 -1.93
CA SER A 400 -24.53 -22.45 -1.17
C SER A 400 -24.11 -22.07 0.24
N ARG A 401 -23.21 -22.83 0.89
CA ARG A 401 -22.64 -22.45 2.22
C ARG A 401 -21.81 -21.17 2.14
N LEU A 402 -21.10 -20.93 1.03
CA LEU A 402 -20.41 -19.65 0.83
C LEU A 402 -21.42 -18.51 0.71
N GLN A 403 -22.48 -18.67 -0.09
CA GLN A 403 -23.54 -17.66 -0.23
C GLN A 403 -24.21 -17.35 1.11
N GLU A 404 -24.59 -18.37 1.90
CA GLU A 404 -25.17 -18.15 3.24
C GLU A 404 -24.22 -17.39 4.17
N LYS A 405 -22.92 -17.66 4.09
CA LYS A 405 -21.91 -16.90 4.83
C LYS A 405 -21.86 -15.43 4.38
N GLU A 406 -21.93 -15.17 3.07
CA GLU A 406 -21.95 -13.82 2.52
C GLU A 406 -23.21 -13.05 2.98
N PHE A 407 -24.40 -13.64 2.91
CA PHE A 407 -25.64 -13.04 3.43
C PHE A 407 -25.57 -12.75 4.94
N SER A 408 -24.98 -13.66 5.70
CA SER A 408 -24.75 -13.43 7.12
C SER A 408 -23.80 -12.25 7.36
N ARG A 409 -22.72 -12.13 6.57
CA ARG A 409 -21.75 -11.02 6.70
C ARG A 409 -22.32 -9.68 6.20
N GLU A 410 -23.17 -9.68 5.17
CA GLU A 410 -23.95 -8.50 4.77
C GLU A 410 -24.74 -7.97 5.97
N THR A 411 -25.49 -8.85 6.64
CA THR A 411 -26.35 -8.47 7.76
C THR A 411 -25.55 -8.03 9.00
N GLN A 412 -24.45 -8.73 9.33
CA GLN A 412 -23.69 -8.48 10.56
C GLN A 412 -22.72 -7.32 10.45
N TYR A 413 -22.08 -7.16 9.29
CA TYR A 413 -20.92 -6.27 9.12
C TYR A 413 -21.02 -5.34 7.92
N GLY A 414 -22.11 -5.41 7.13
CA GLY A 414 -22.30 -4.59 5.95
C GLY A 414 -21.43 -5.01 4.76
N TYR A 415 -21.10 -6.31 4.64
CA TYR A 415 -20.39 -6.84 3.48
C TYR A 415 -21.20 -6.64 2.20
N GLU A 416 -20.67 -5.92 1.23
CA GLU A 416 -21.44 -5.47 0.06
C GLU A 416 -21.27 -6.32 -1.19
N ALA A 417 -20.17 -7.08 -1.31
CA ALA A 417 -19.86 -7.80 -2.54
C ALA A 417 -20.82 -8.99 -2.84
N VAL A 418 -21.65 -9.40 -1.88
CA VAL A 418 -22.76 -10.33 -2.13
C VAL A 418 -23.73 -9.76 -3.18
N LYS A 419 -23.89 -8.44 -3.21
CA LYS A 419 -24.62 -7.73 -4.26
C LYS A 419 -23.66 -7.33 -5.39
N HIS A 420 -23.14 -8.32 -6.07
CA HIS A 420 -22.05 -8.17 -7.04
C HIS A 420 -22.35 -7.21 -8.20
N GLN A 421 -23.60 -7.15 -8.69
CA GLN A 421 -23.99 -6.20 -9.75
C GLN A 421 -23.94 -4.75 -9.25
N ARG A 422 -24.45 -4.48 -8.06
CA ARG A 422 -24.35 -3.17 -7.42
C ARG A 422 -22.90 -2.81 -7.11
N PHE A 423 -22.16 -3.77 -6.53
CA PHE A 423 -20.77 -3.58 -6.10
C PHE A 423 -19.84 -3.13 -7.23
N VAL A 424 -20.01 -3.65 -8.45
CA VAL A 424 -19.23 -3.25 -9.63
C VAL A 424 -19.78 -1.99 -10.33
N GLY A 425 -20.92 -1.45 -9.87
CA GLY A 425 -21.43 -0.14 -10.30
C GLY A 425 -22.46 -0.20 -11.44
N THR A 426 -23.23 -1.28 -11.59
CA THR A 426 -24.30 -1.35 -12.60
C THR A 426 -25.24 -0.15 -12.49
N GLY A 427 -25.74 0.20 -11.29
CA GLY A 427 -26.62 1.36 -11.08
C GLY A 427 -25.94 2.70 -11.37
N TYR A 428 -24.64 2.83 -11.12
CA TYR A 428 -23.86 4.01 -11.50
C TYR A 428 -23.87 4.22 -13.02
N PHE A 429 -23.62 3.15 -13.80
CA PHE A 429 -23.63 3.27 -15.25
C PHE A 429 -25.03 3.48 -15.83
N ASP A 430 -26.08 2.97 -15.20
CA ASP A 430 -27.46 3.32 -15.56
C ASP A 430 -27.71 4.82 -15.40
N GLN A 431 -27.23 5.46 -14.32
CA GLN A 431 -27.30 6.90 -14.15
C GLN A 431 -26.51 7.66 -15.22
N VAL A 432 -25.29 7.21 -15.55
CA VAL A 432 -24.50 7.79 -16.66
C VAL A 432 -25.27 7.72 -17.96
N GLN A 433 -25.88 6.57 -18.26
CA GLN A 433 -26.69 6.39 -19.50
C GLN A 433 -27.89 7.35 -19.52
N GLN A 434 -28.59 7.52 -18.41
CA GLN A 434 -29.71 8.47 -18.30
C GLN A 434 -29.28 9.91 -18.52
N VAL A 435 -28.15 10.32 -17.94
CA VAL A 435 -27.61 11.68 -18.15
C VAL A 435 -27.27 11.92 -19.62
N ILE A 436 -26.57 10.95 -20.25
CA ILE A 436 -26.18 11.06 -21.68
C ILE A 436 -27.41 11.21 -22.59
N THR A 437 -28.50 10.51 -22.27
CA THR A 437 -29.73 10.49 -23.13
C THR A 437 -30.79 11.50 -22.71
N GLY A 438 -30.49 12.37 -21.74
CA GLY A 438 -31.49 13.33 -21.22
C GLY A 438 -32.71 12.65 -20.58
N GLY A 439 -32.51 11.47 -19.98
CA GLY A 439 -33.58 10.70 -19.34
C GLY A 439 -34.34 9.73 -20.28
N LEU A 440 -33.89 9.59 -21.52
CA LEU A 440 -34.61 8.80 -22.54
C LEU A 440 -34.01 7.39 -22.77
N ALA A 441 -33.09 6.92 -21.91
CA ALA A 441 -32.49 5.60 -22.06
C ALA A 441 -33.53 4.49 -21.83
N SER A 442 -33.64 3.57 -22.78
CA SER A 442 -34.49 2.37 -22.68
C SER A 442 -33.65 1.11 -22.33
N THR A 443 -32.32 1.24 -22.32
CA THR A 443 -31.38 0.13 -22.10
C THR A 443 -30.81 0.07 -20.70
N MET A 444 -31.60 0.51 -19.71
CA MET A 444 -31.24 0.45 -18.29
C MET A 444 -31.11 -1.00 -17.82
N ALA A 445 -29.98 -1.33 -17.21
CA ALA A 445 -29.75 -2.70 -16.73
C ALA A 445 -30.64 -3.07 -15.52
N LEU A 446 -31.01 -2.09 -14.71
CA LEU A 446 -31.88 -2.30 -13.54
C LEU A 446 -33.35 -2.45 -13.92
N ALA A 447 -33.78 -1.82 -15.01
CA ALA A 447 -35.17 -1.87 -15.46
C ALA A 447 -35.53 -3.26 -16.01
N GLY A 448 -36.41 -3.97 -15.33
CA GLY A 448 -36.79 -5.34 -15.71
C GLY A 448 -35.77 -6.41 -15.33
N SER A 449 -34.76 -6.11 -14.50
CA SER A 449 -33.80 -7.09 -13.98
C SER A 449 -34.50 -8.18 -13.19
N THR A 450 -34.07 -9.43 -13.38
CA THR A 450 -34.47 -10.59 -12.54
C THR A 450 -33.71 -10.60 -11.20
N GLU A 451 -32.68 -9.77 -11.05
CA GLU A 451 -31.85 -9.66 -9.85
C GLU A 451 -32.20 -8.42 -9.01
N THR A 452 -33.49 -8.13 -8.83
CA THR A 452 -33.96 -6.94 -8.12
C THR A 452 -33.42 -6.83 -6.70
N GLU A 453 -33.15 -7.94 -6.02
CA GLU A 453 -32.58 -8.00 -4.67
C GLU A 453 -31.15 -7.43 -4.62
N GLN A 454 -30.40 -7.47 -5.74
CA GLN A 454 -29.04 -6.88 -5.84
C GLN A 454 -29.03 -5.36 -5.57
N PHE A 455 -30.19 -4.70 -5.72
CA PHE A 455 -30.33 -3.25 -5.69
C PHE A 455 -31.26 -2.77 -4.55
N MET A 456 -31.96 -3.68 -3.87
CA MET A 456 -32.79 -3.33 -2.73
C MET A 456 -31.93 -3.11 -1.48
N GLU A 457 -32.19 -1.99 -0.79
CA GLU A 457 -31.68 -1.80 0.57
C GLU A 457 -32.48 -2.68 1.54
N LYS A 458 -31.80 -3.59 2.22
CA LYS A 458 -32.36 -4.14 3.47
C LYS A 458 -32.35 -2.98 4.46
N LYS A 459 -33.53 -2.59 5.01
CA LYS A 459 -33.60 -1.58 6.09
C LYS A 459 -32.56 -1.96 7.15
N ALA A 460 -31.58 -1.08 7.34
CA ALA A 460 -30.52 -1.25 8.32
C ALA A 460 -31.16 -1.45 9.69
N LEU A 461 -30.85 -2.57 10.32
CA LEU A 461 -30.90 -2.64 11.78
C LEU A 461 -29.91 -1.56 12.24
N THR A 462 -30.42 -0.55 12.96
CA THR A 462 -29.65 0.57 13.50
C THR A 462 -28.33 0.06 14.05
N ARG A 463 -27.21 0.54 13.51
CA ARG A 463 -25.88 0.31 14.09
C ARG A 463 -25.96 0.72 15.56
N PRO A 464 -25.53 -0.11 16.52
CA PRO A 464 -25.38 0.37 17.87
C PRO A 464 -24.35 1.50 17.84
N GLU A 465 -24.73 2.67 18.34
CA GLU A 465 -23.85 3.82 18.52
C GLU A 465 -22.60 3.34 19.27
N ARG A 466 -21.43 3.50 18.67
CA ARG A 466 -20.17 3.27 19.37
C ARG A 466 -20.02 4.37 20.39
N GLY A 467 -20.23 4.01 21.68
CA GLY A 467 -19.87 4.88 22.76
C GLY A 467 -18.36 5.17 22.74
N PRO A 468 -17.92 6.33 23.29
CA PRO A 468 -16.53 6.80 23.22
C PRO A 468 -15.50 5.96 24.01
N ASP A 469 -15.88 4.89 24.68
CA ASP A 469 -15.01 4.07 25.54
C ASP A 469 -15.23 2.57 25.31
N ALA A 470 -14.87 2.08 24.12
CA ALA A 470 -14.65 0.64 23.95
C ALA A 470 -13.15 0.40 23.77
N ALA A 471 -12.45 0.31 24.91
CA ALA A 471 -11.17 -0.39 24.94
C ALA A 471 -11.32 -1.72 24.22
N CYS A 472 -10.39 -2.02 23.33
CA CYS A 472 -10.29 -3.25 22.57
C CYS A 472 -10.52 -4.46 23.50
N GLN A 473 -11.73 -4.97 23.57
CA GLN A 473 -11.96 -6.33 24.06
C GLN A 473 -11.73 -7.27 22.87
N PRO A 474 -10.93 -8.32 23.03
CA PRO A 474 -10.74 -9.31 22.01
C PRO A 474 -12.09 -9.98 21.73
N ILE A 475 -12.54 -9.91 20.47
CA ILE A 475 -13.69 -10.69 20.01
C ILE A 475 -13.21 -12.15 19.89
N LEU A 476 -13.09 -12.82 20.99
CA LEU A 476 -13.09 -14.26 21.10
C LEU A 476 -14.54 -14.68 21.41
N GLY A 477 -15.37 -14.64 20.40
CA GLY A 477 -16.70 -15.24 20.43
C GLY A 477 -16.60 -16.64 19.86
N ASP A 478 -16.77 -17.61 20.72
CA ASP A 478 -16.86 -19.03 20.51
C ASP A 478 -17.40 -19.46 19.14
N CYS A 479 -16.54 -20.06 18.33
CA CYS A 479 -16.96 -21.10 17.42
C CYS A 479 -17.20 -22.35 18.28
N PRO A 480 -18.41 -22.85 18.41
CA PRO A 480 -18.60 -24.15 19.01
C PRO A 480 -18.03 -25.22 18.07
N HIS A 481 -16.80 -25.61 18.33
CA HIS A 481 -16.27 -26.87 17.81
C HIS A 481 -16.97 -28.01 18.54
N THR A 482 -18.15 -28.37 18.10
CA THR A 482 -18.65 -29.71 18.32
C THR A 482 -17.94 -30.59 17.27
N PRO A 483 -17.08 -31.53 17.66
CA PRO A 483 -16.49 -32.44 16.71
C PRO A 483 -17.62 -33.36 16.22
N VAL A 484 -18.04 -33.16 14.96
CA VAL A 484 -18.83 -34.16 14.27
C VAL A 484 -17.89 -35.33 14.05
N LYS A 485 -18.03 -36.38 14.86
CA LYS A 485 -17.47 -37.70 14.58
C LYS A 485 -18.05 -38.16 13.27
N ILE A 486 -17.27 -38.07 12.20
CA ILE A 486 -17.54 -38.81 10.98
C ILE A 486 -17.00 -40.21 11.24
N ASP A 487 -17.89 -41.12 11.44
CA ASP A 487 -17.63 -42.56 11.51
C ASP A 487 -17.19 -42.99 10.10
N ILE A 488 -15.88 -43.15 9.91
CA ILE A 488 -15.31 -43.72 8.70
C ILE A 488 -15.20 -45.23 9.01
N GLY A 489 -16.21 -46.00 8.58
CA GLY A 489 -16.11 -47.45 8.59
C GLY A 489 -14.90 -47.89 7.76
N PRO A 490 -14.31 -49.05 8.10
CA PRO A 490 -13.12 -49.54 7.43
C PRO A 490 -13.48 -50.07 6.05
N GLU A 491 -13.20 -49.35 4.98
CA GLU A 491 -13.09 -49.91 3.64
C GLU A 491 -11.65 -50.31 3.34
N GLU A 492 -11.54 -51.57 3.02
CA GLU A 492 -10.34 -52.35 2.75
C GLU A 492 -9.39 -51.71 1.73
N MET A 493 -8.10 -51.59 2.16
CA MET A 493 -6.98 -51.43 1.26
C MET A 493 -6.79 -52.71 0.44
N LEU A 494 -7.22 -52.72 -0.80
CA LEU A 494 -6.71 -53.65 -1.81
C LEU A 494 -5.68 -52.92 -2.66
N LEU A 495 -4.43 -53.22 -2.38
CA LEU A 495 -3.31 -52.94 -3.28
C LEU A 495 -3.32 -53.97 -4.42
N PRO A 496 -3.20 -53.60 -5.70
CA PRO A 496 -2.89 -54.56 -6.73
C PRO A 496 -1.38 -54.84 -6.67
N SER A 497 -1.08 -56.13 -6.51
CA SER A 497 0.26 -56.73 -6.69
C SER A 497 0.69 -56.59 -8.15
N GLY A 498 1.99 -56.33 -8.31
CA GLY A 498 2.62 -56.08 -9.59
C GLY A 498 2.61 -57.26 -10.58
N ASP A 499 2.84 -56.86 -11.81
CA ASP A 499 3.82 -57.46 -12.75
C ASP A 499 4.38 -56.34 -13.66
#